data_51ba87e6fba717c289f796331af5c879
#
_entry.id   51ba87e6fba717c289f796331af5c879
#
_cell.length_a   1.000
_cell.length_b   1.000
_cell.length_c   1.000
_cell.angle_alpha   90.00
_cell.angle_beta   90.00
_cell.angle_gamma   90.00
#
_symmetry.space_group_name_H-M   'P 1'
#
loop_
_entity.id
_entity.type
_entity.pdbx_description
1 polymer ?
#
loop_
_entity_poly.entity_id
_entity_poly.type
_entity_poly.pdbx_seq_one_letter_code
_entity_poly.pdbx_strand_id
1 'polypeptide(L)'
;MSEILGFGIAGNFALHLEQAGEADDFSLVKTDDEYAPKGIFPFYIKGSDSFLGRNCIDNGYLYLPNDKNLNIQMEPEIALRCELEYENGKVKSIKPLKFAAFNDASVRNDKTATKISQKKNFSNGSKGIGNEIDIDKFSLGGICDNYSLVSFLQSQNELIRYGECAKLSGYSYFYEKLLEWIKDRLNTQENYAVLENLSDILKNANYPNEMIITIGATRYEEAGKNRYLKPGDICYVVAFDHTKFDLSSITNAIKNGSKLPSSVSILRQEVR
;
A
#
# COMPACT_ATOMS: atom_id res chain seq x y z
N MET A 1 15.09 -16.40 -7.64
CA MET A 1 14.31 -15.23 -7.20
C MET A 1 13.04 -15.78 -6.59
N SER A 2 12.78 -15.48 -5.31
CA SER A 2 11.57 -15.93 -4.61
C SER A 2 10.33 -15.49 -5.41
N GLU A 3 9.34 -16.36 -5.48
CA GLU A 3 8.06 -16.06 -6.09
C GLU A 3 7.26 -15.22 -5.10
N ILE A 4 7.29 -13.90 -5.27
CA ILE A 4 6.60 -12.95 -4.37
C ILE A 4 5.25 -12.61 -4.95
N LEU A 5 4.21 -12.74 -4.13
CA LEU A 5 2.88 -12.20 -4.38
C LEU A 5 2.78 -10.77 -3.88
N GLY A 6 2.07 -9.92 -4.61
CA GLY A 6 1.75 -8.55 -4.21
C GLY A 6 0.25 -8.39 -3.93
N PHE A 7 -0.09 -8.02 -2.70
CA PHE A 7 -1.45 -7.75 -2.25
C PHE A 7 -1.56 -6.38 -1.59
N GLY A 8 -2.76 -5.80 -1.64
CA GLY A 8 -3.11 -4.59 -0.92
C GLY A 8 -4.43 -4.74 -0.15
N ILE A 9 -4.56 -4.01 0.95
CA ILE A 9 -5.75 -3.98 1.79
C ILE A 9 -6.48 -2.67 1.58
N ALA A 10 -7.76 -2.75 1.25
CA ALA A 10 -8.63 -1.59 1.14
C ALA A 10 -9.35 -1.31 2.47
N GLY A 11 -9.36 -0.03 2.89
CA GLY A 11 -10.21 0.45 3.97
C GLY A 11 -9.73 0.13 5.39
N ASN A 12 -8.43 -0.01 5.61
CA ASN A 12 -7.86 -0.26 6.95
C ASN A 12 -7.48 1.01 7.72
N PHE A 13 -7.77 2.18 7.18
CA PHE A 13 -7.55 3.45 7.86
C PHE A 13 -8.82 4.29 7.81
N ALA A 14 -9.26 4.80 8.96
CA ALA A 14 -10.54 5.50 9.07
C ALA A 14 -10.66 6.68 8.09
N LEU A 15 -11.81 6.80 7.42
CA LEU A 15 -12.17 7.88 6.50
C LEU A 15 -11.31 7.96 5.22
N HIS A 16 -10.38 7.03 4.96
CA HIS A 16 -9.58 7.11 3.74
C HIS A 16 -10.41 6.84 2.48
N LEU A 17 -11.26 5.80 2.48
CA LEU A 17 -12.08 5.45 1.32
C LEU A 17 -13.04 6.57 0.92
N GLU A 18 -13.62 7.28 1.89
CA GLU A 18 -14.46 8.43 1.66
C GLU A 18 -13.68 9.59 1.02
N GLN A 19 -12.46 9.88 1.51
CA GLN A 19 -11.60 10.90 0.93
C GLN A 19 -11.12 10.55 -0.48
N ALA A 20 -10.91 9.25 -0.74
CA ALA A 20 -10.49 8.74 -2.03
C ALA A 20 -11.63 8.67 -3.07
N GLY A 21 -12.89 8.80 -2.63
CA GLY A 21 -14.06 8.60 -3.47
C GLY A 21 -14.28 7.14 -3.87
N GLU A 22 -13.76 6.19 -3.08
CA GLU A 22 -13.83 4.74 -3.34
C GLU A 22 -14.85 4.03 -2.44
N ALA A 23 -15.52 4.73 -1.52
CA ALA A 23 -16.49 4.13 -0.61
C ALA A 23 -17.63 3.41 -1.35
N ASP A 24 -18.08 3.98 -2.48
CA ASP A 24 -19.14 3.39 -3.31
C ASP A 24 -18.71 2.08 -3.98
N ASP A 25 -17.43 1.91 -4.32
CA ASP A 25 -16.91 0.68 -4.92
C ASP A 25 -17.10 -0.53 -3.98
N PHE A 26 -17.07 -0.28 -2.68
CA PHE A 26 -17.25 -1.29 -1.64
C PHE A 26 -18.66 -1.35 -1.04
N SER A 27 -19.66 -0.66 -1.62
CA SER A 27 -21.01 -0.59 -1.07
C SER A 27 -21.70 -1.96 -0.93
N LEU A 28 -21.32 -2.92 -1.78
CA LEU A 28 -21.82 -4.30 -1.73
C LEU A 28 -21.03 -5.20 -0.78
N VAL A 29 -19.83 -4.77 -0.33
CA VAL A 29 -18.97 -5.56 0.54
C VAL A 29 -19.40 -5.36 1.99
N LYS A 30 -19.98 -6.41 2.58
CA LYS A 30 -20.40 -6.41 3.99
C LYS A 30 -19.22 -6.82 4.87
N THR A 31 -19.05 -6.12 5.98
CA THR A 31 -18.09 -6.45 7.05
C THR A 31 -18.83 -6.64 8.36
N ASP A 32 -18.36 -7.57 9.18
CA ASP A 32 -18.97 -7.83 10.50
C ASP A 32 -18.66 -6.72 11.53
N ASP A 33 -17.60 -5.95 11.28
CA ASP A 33 -17.14 -4.83 12.10
C ASP A 33 -17.03 -3.59 11.17
N GLU A 34 -17.59 -2.45 11.59
CA GLU A 34 -17.55 -1.21 10.79
C GLU A 34 -16.10 -0.70 10.56
N TYR A 35 -15.19 -1.04 11.48
CA TYR A 35 -13.76 -0.70 11.39
C TYR A 35 -12.93 -1.76 10.66
N ALA A 36 -13.54 -2.87 10.27
CA ALA A 36 -12.84 -3.91 9.52
C ALA A 36 -12.46 -3.42 8.12
N PRO A 37 -11.28 -3.82 7.62
CA PRO A 37 -10.93 -3.57 6.24
C PRO A 37 -11.94 -4.20 5.29
N LYS A 38 -12.10 -3.62 4.10
CA LYS A 38 -13.13 -4.05 3.13
C LYS A 38 -12.73 -5.31 2.37
N GLY A 39 -11.45 -5.51 2.10
CA GLY A 39 -10.96 -6.69 1.39
C GLY A 39 -9.50 -6.58 1.00
N ILE A 40 -8.99 -7.66 0.44
CA ILE A 40 -7.64 -7.76 -0.11
C ILE A 40 -7.76 -7.84 -1.64
N PHE A 41 -6.92 -7.09 -2.34
CA PHE A 41 -6.81 -7.13 -3.80
C PHE A 41 -5.39 -7.51 -4.22
N PRO A 42 -5.20 -8.27 -5.31
CA PRO A 42 -3.88 -8.50 -5.87
C PRO A 42 -3.43 -7.29 -6.67
N PHE A 43 -2.15 -6.94 -6.59
CA PHE A 43 -1.53 -5.98 -7.51
C PHE A 43 -0.40 -6.59 -8.34
N TYR A 44 0.16 -7.72 -7.92
CA TYR A 44 1.19 -8.42 -8.68
C TYR A 44 1.18 -9.92 -8.39
N ILE A 45 1.18 -10.73 -9.46
CA ILE A 45 1.26 -12.20 -9.40
C ILE A 45 2.30 -12.62 -10.42
N LYS A 46 3.50 -12.97 -9.97
CA LYS A 46 4.59 -13.37 -10.85
C LYS A 46 4.17 -14.57 -11.71
N GLY A 47 4.40 -14.47 -13.03
CA GLY A 47 4.10 -15.53 -13.97
C GLY A 47 2.63 -15.65 -14.36
N SER A 48 1.75 -14.77 -13.90
CA SER A 48 0.37 -14.71 -14.39
C SER A 48 0.31 -14.23 -15.83
N ASP A 49 -0.51 -14.88 -16.66
CA ASP A 49 -0.79 -14.46 -18.04
C ASP A 49 -1.75 -13.25 -18.11
N SER A 50 -2.33 -12.85 -16.97
CA SER A 50 -3.18 -11.67 -16.87
C SER A 50 -2.37 -10.37 -16.71
N PHE A 51 -3.07 -9.22 -16.67
CA PHE A 51 -2.43 -7.93 -16.38
C PHE A 51 -1.69 -7.91 -15.02
N LEU A 52 -2.05 -8.78 -14.09
CA LEU A 52 -1.40 -8.93 -12.78
C LEU A 52 0.02 -9.52 -12.88
N GLY A 53 0.36 -10.18 -13.99
CA GLY A 53 1.73 -10.65 -14.25
C GLY A 53 2.69 -9.54 -14.68
N ARG A 54 2.17 -8.34 -15.01
CA ARG A 54 3.00 -7.17 -15.30
C ARG A 54 3.67 -6.70 -14.02
N ASN A 55 5.00 -6.57 -14.07
CA ASN A 55 5.70 -5.94 -12.96
C ASN A 55 5.30 -4.47 -12.86
N CYS A 56 4.56 -4.13 -11.82
CA CYS A 56 4.09 -2.76 -11.55
C CYS A 56 4.95 -2.03 -10.50
N ILE A 57 6.01 -2.67 -9.97
CA ILE A 57 6.87 -2.10 -8.93
C ILE A 57 8.08 -1.44 -9.61
N ASP A 58 8.24 -0.13 -9.39
CA ASP A 58 9.42 0.64 -9.75
C ASP A 58 9.67 1.69 -8.66
N ASN A 59 10.86 1.65 -8.04
CA ASN A 59 11.17 2.52 -6.90
C ASN A 59 11.72 3.89 -7.32
N GLY A 60 11.96 4.11 -8.61
CA GLY A 60 12.47 5.38 -9.16
C GLY A 60 11.42 6.20 -9.90
N TYR A 61 10.53 5.51 -10.61
CA TYR A 61 9.60 6.16 -11.53
C TYR A 61 8.18 5.62 -11.39
N LEU A 62 7.21 6.50 -11.59
CA LEU A 62 5.80 6.18 -11.79
C LEU A 62 5.39 6.67 -13.17
N TYR A 63 4.99 5.76 -14.06
CA TYR A 63 4.56 6.12 -15.41
C TYR A 63 3.05 6.30 -15.45
N LEU A 64 2.61 7.48 -15.88
CA LEU A 64 1.18 7.75 -16.06
C LEU A 64 0.63 6.97 -17.26
N PRO A 65 -0.65 6.59 -17.24
CA PRO A 65 -1.31 6.00 -18.41
C PRO A 65 -1.31 6.97 -19.59
N ASN A 66 -1.38 6.41 -20.81
CA ASN A 66 -1.49 7.22 -22.04
C ASN A 66 -2.81 8.02 -22.10
N ASP A 67 -3.88 7.52 -21.48
CA ASP A 67 -5.15 8.25 -21.37
C ASP A 67 -5.02 9.39 -20.35
N LYS A 68 -4.94 10.60 -20.86
CA LYS A 68 -4.79 11.83 -20.05
C LYS A 68 -6.05 12.22 -19.27
N ASN A 69 -7.18 11.54 -19.50
CA ASN A 69 -8.40 11.78 -18.74
C ASN A 69 -8.41 11.00 -17.41
N LEU A 70 -7.49 10.07 -17.23
CA LEU A 70 -7.40 9.31 -15.99
C LEU A 70 -6.75 10.13 -14.87
N ASN A 71 -7.41 10.16 -13.75
CA ASN A 71 -6.96 10.83 -12.53
C ASN A 71 -6.14 9.87 -11.67
N ILE A 72 -4.84 10.05 -11.64
CA ILE A 72 -3.93 9.21 -10.85
C ILE A 72 -3.62 9.90 -9.53
N GLN A 73 -3.74 9.16 -8.44
CA GLN A 73 -3.47 9.68 -7.11
C GLN A 73 -2.48 8.76 -6.37
N MET A 74 -1.51 9.37 -5.66
CA MET A 74 -0.61 8.65 -4.75
C MET A 74 -1.40 8.16 -3.54
N GLU A 75 -1.18 6.93 -3.13
CA GLU A 75 -1.70 6.38 -1.87
C GLU A 75 -0.52 5.99 -0.96
N PRO A 76 -0.25 6.78 0.08
CA PRO A 76 0.82 6.48 1.02
C PRO A 76 0.41 5.36 1.97
N GLU A 77 1.19 4.28 1.97
CA GLU A 77 0.94 3.08 2.75
C GLU A 77 2.19 2.57 3.44
N ILE A 78 2.00 1.61 4.34
CA ILE A 78 3.02 0.69 4.78
C ILE A 78 2.84 -0.63 4.05
N ALA A 79 3.93 -1.19 3.55
CA ALA A 79 4.00 -2.56 3.08
C ALA A 79 4.66 -3.43 4.15
N LEU A 80 4.14 -4.64 4.31
CA LEU A 80 4.77 -5.72 5.06
C LEU A 80 5.30 -6.76 4.10
N ARG A 81 6.57 -7.17 4.26
CA ARG A 81 7.08 -8.41 3.67
C ARG A 81 6.85 -9.52 4.67
N CYS A 82 6.11 -10.55 4.26
CA CYS A 82 5.71 -11.65 5.11
C CYS A 82 6.15 -12.99 4.54
N GLU A 83 6.52 -13.91 5.43
CA GLU A 83 6.60 -15.34 5.18
C GLU A 83 5.23 -15.97 5.38
N LEU A 84 4.89 -16.93 4.52
CA LEU A 84 3.64 -17.68 4.55
C LEU A 84 3.93 -19.16 4.79
N GLU A 85 3.22 -19.77 5.72
CA GLU A 85 3.17 -21.22 5.87
C GLU A 85 1.80 -21.73 5.47
N TYR A 86 1.79 -22.90 4.81
CA TYR A 86 0.58 -23.53 4.32
C TYR A 86 0.37 -24.90 4.97
N GLU A 87 -0.90 -25.24 5.16
CA GLU A 87 -1.32 -26.57 5.57
C GLU A 87 -2.60 -26.96 4.83
N ASN A 88 -2.57 -28.11 4.12
CA ASN A 88 -3.70 -28.58 3.29
C ASN A 88 -4.22 -27.56 2.28
N GLY A 89 -3.30 -26.78 1.65
CA GLY A 89 -3.64 -25.76 0.65
C GLY A 89 -4.26 -24.48 1.22
N LYS A 90 -4.18 -24.28 2.53
CA LYS A 90 -4.63 -23.05 3.23
C LYS A 90 -3.46 -22.37 3.92
N VAL A 91 -3.51 -21.05 4.00
CA VAL A 91 -2.57 -20.26 4.81
C VAL A 91 -2.79 -20.61 6.27
N LYS A 92 -1.76 -21.15 6.90
CA LYS A 92 -1.75 -21.54 8.32
C LYS A 92 -1.25 -20.41 9.21
N SER A 93 -0.14 -19.78 8.79
CA SER A 93 0.46 -18.67 9.52
C SER A 93 1.04 -17.63 8.60
N ILE A 94 1.12 -16.39 9.10
CA ILE A 94 1.71 -15.23 8.43
C ILE A 94 2.71 -14.62 9.41
N LYS A 95 3.97 -14.50 8.98
CA LYS A 95 5.04 -13.92 9.78
C LYS A 95 5.59 -12.68 9.10
N PRO A 96 5.27 -11.46 9.58
CA PRO A 96 5.91 -10.25 9.10
C PRO A 96 7.41 -10.24 9.44
N LEU A 97 8.23 -9.99 8.43
CA LEU A 97 9.69 -9.97 8.54
C LEU A 97 10.22 -8.54 8.48
N LYS A 98 9.62 -7.73 7.59
CA LYS A 98 10.06 -6.35 7.32
C LYS A 98 8.87 -5.47 7.02
N PHE A 99 9.04 -4.16 7.20
CA PHE A 99 8.10 -3.15 6.72
C PHE A 99 8.81 -2.06 5.93
N ALA A 100 8.06 -1.36 5.08
CA ALA A 100 8.58 -0.24 4.31
C ALA A 100 7.49 0.78 3.98
N ALA A 101 7.91 2.02 3.71
CA ALA A 101 7.07 3.02 3.06
C ALA A 101 6.70 2.54 1.66
N PHE A 102 5.46 2.74 1.25
CA PHE A 102 4.94 2.23 -0.01
C PHE A 102 3.99 3.25 -0.67
N ASN A 103 4.01 3.28 -1.99
CA ASN A 103 3.02 4.01 -2.78
C ASN A 103 2.15 3.00 -3.53
N ASP A 104 0.86 2.96 -3.21
CA ASP A 104 -0.15 2.15 -3.88
C ASP A 104 -0.97 3.01 -4.85
N ALA A 105 -0.31 3.71 -5.78
CA ALA A 105 -0.98 4.65 -6.67
C ALA A 105 -2.19 4.03 -7.37
N SER A 106 -3.27 4.82 -7.51
CA SER A 106 -4.57 4.38 -7.97
C SER A 106 -5.14 5.30 -9.04
N VAL A 107 -5.89 4.72 -9.98
CA VAL A 107 -6.76 5.45 -10.90
C VAL A 107 -8.09 5.72 -10.21
N ARG A 108 -8.48 6.99 -10.07
CA ARG A 108 -9.71 7.36 -9.34
C ARG A 108 -10.98 7.29 -10.18
N ASN A 109 -10.88 7.60 -11.46
CA ASN A 109 -12.05 7.80 -12.32
C ASN A 109 -12.20 6.76 -13.44
N ASP A 110 -11.56 5.60 -13.34
CA ASP A 110 -11.79 4.51 -14.28
C ASP A 110 -13.12 3.81 -13.98
N LYS A 111 -14.13 4.14 -14.78
CA LYS A 111 -15.47 3.56 -14.70
C LYS A 111 -15.58 2.19 -15.40
N THR A 112 -14.55 1.76 -16.11
CA THR A 112 -14.49 0.46 -16.80
C THR A 112 -13.96 -0.65 -15.91
N ALA A 113 -13.25 -0.28 -14.85
CA ALA A 113 -12.71 -1.22 -13.89
C ALA A 113 -13.84 -1.92 -13.12
N THR A 114 -13.87 -3.24 -13.19
CA THR A 114 -14.82 -4.09 -12.44
C THR A 114 -14.19 -4.66 -11.17
N LYS A 115 -12.87 -4.56 -11.04
CA LYS A 115 -12.07 -5.00 -9.89
C LYS A 115 -11.14 -3.90 -9.42
N ILE A 116 -10.89 -3.85 -8.11
CA ILE A 116 -9.94 -2.88 -7.54
C ILE A 116 -8.54 -3.07 -8.11
N SER A 117 -8.10 -4.30 -8.32
CA SER A 117 -6.81 -4.62 -8.91
C SER A 117 -6.55 -3.92 -10.26
N GLN A 118 -7.60 -3.70 -11.07
CA GLN A 118 -7.49 -3.01 -12.35
C GLN A 118 -7.15 -1.53 -12.17
N LYS A 119 -7.72 -0.85 -11.15
CA LYS A 119 -7.38 0.53 -10.80
C LYS A 119 -5.98 0.65 -10.20
N LYS A 120 -5.44 -0.44 -9.66
CA LYS A 120 -4.18 -0.48 -8.91
C LYS A 120 -2.97 -0.88 -9.76
N ASN A 121 -3.11 -1.80 -10.73
CA ASN A 121 -2.03 -2.22 -11.62
C ASN A 121 -2.22 -1.59 -13.02
N PHE A 122 -2.10 -0.27 -13.12
CA PHE A 122 -2.36 0.46 -14.38
C PHE A 122 -1.10 0.69 -15.23
N SER A 123 0.09 0.74 -14.61
CA SER A 123 1.35 1.00 -15.32
C SER A 123 2.55 0.50 -14.52
N ASN A 124 3.75 0.56 -15.14
CA ASN A 124 5.01 0.41 -14.42
C ASN A 124 5.17 1.53 -13.39
N GLY A 125 5.62 1.19 -12.18
CA GLY A 125 5.75 2.13 -11.07
C GLY A 125 4.42 2.58 -10.46
N SER A 126 3.27 2.00 -10.85
CA SER A 126 2.03 2.21 -10.11
C SER A 126 2.16 1.76 -8.65
N LYS A 127 3.17 0.95 -8.37
CA LYS A 127 3.63 0.54 -7.05
C LYS A 127 5.10 0.91 -6.87
N GLY A 128 5.44 1.38 -5.66
CA GLY A 128 6.82 1.63 -5.26
C GLY A 128 7.03 1.28 -3.80
N ILE A 129 8.22 0.78 -3.47
CA ILE A 129 8.59 0.39 -2.12
C ILE A 129 9.92 1.05 -1.72
N GLY A 130 9.94 1.67 -0.55
CA GLY A 130 11.14 2.23 0.05
C GLY A 130 12.11 1.15 0.56
N ASN A 131 13.21 1.60 1.19
CA ASN A 131 14.09 0.66 1.87
C ASN A 131 13.35 -0.04 3.02
N GLU A 132 13.54 -1.35 3.11
CA GLU A 132 12.90 -2.19 4.12
C GLU A 132 13.60 -2.08 5.47
N ILE A 133 12.81 -2.12 6.55
CA ILE A 133 13.24 -2.12 7.95
C ILE A 133 12.84 -3.46 8.57
N ASP A 134 13.76 -4.12 9.25
CA ASP A 134 13.51 -5.40 9.91
C ASP A 134 12.53 -5.24 11.09
N ILE A 135 11.60 -6.16 11.21
CA ILE A 135 10.65 -6.23 12.33
C ILE A 135 11.24 -7.16 13.40
N ASP A 136 11.40 -6.64 14.60
CA ASP A 136 11.80 -7.42 15.78
C ASP A 136 10.66 -8.32 16.27
N LYS A 137 9.47 -7.74 16.43
CA LYS A 137 8.19 -8.41 16.68
C LYS A 137 7.03 -7.57 16.17
N PHE A 138 6.04 -8.20 15.58
CA PHE A 138 4.83 -7.53 15.11
C PHE A 138 3.73 -7.59 16.17
N SER A 139 3.97 -6.91 17.31
CA SER A 139 3.07 -6.82 18.48
C SER A 139 3.40 -5.57 19.29
N LEU A 140 2.58 -5.23 20.26
CA LEU A 140 2.83 -4.12 21.20
C LEU A 140 4.23 -4.20 21.81
N GLY A 141 4.90 -3.06 21.91
CA GLY A 141 6.28 -2.92 22.37
C GLY A 141 7.31 -3.33 21.31
N GLY A 142 6.92 -3.63 20.07
CA GLY A 142 7.82 -3.84 18.94
C GLY A 142 8.19 -2.53 18.25
N ILE A 143 9.12 -2.64 17.29
CA ILE A 143 9.66 -1.48 16.55
C ILE A 143 8.56 -0.62 15.90
N CYS A 144 7.48 -1.24 15.42
CA CYS A 144 6.39 -0.56 14.72
C CYS A 144 5.64 0.47 15.59
N ASP A 145 5.65 0.33 16.94
CA ASP A 145 5.05 1.31 17.85
C ASP A 145 5.70 2.69 17.76
N ASN A 146 6.97 2.73 17.37
CA ASN A 146 7.77 3.95 17.31
C ASN A 146 7.73 4.63 15.94
N TYR A 147 7.01 4.08 14.95
CA TYR A 147 7.01 4.61 13.61
C TYR A 147 5.76 5.39 13.25
N SER A 148 5.95 6.42 12.45
CA SER A 148 4.92 7.18 11.78
C SER A 148 5.14 7.18 10.29
N LEU A 149 4.03 7.25 9.54
CA LEU A 149 4.00 7.39 8.09
C LEU A 149 3.59 8.82 7.73
N VAL A 150 4.26 9.40 6.74
CA VAL A 150 3.90 10.71 6.15
C VAL A 150 4.20 10.67 4.65
N SER A 151 3.51 11.48 3.88
CA SER A 151 3.81 11.63 2.46
C SER A 151 3.87 13.09 2.02
N PHE A 152 4.65 13.32 0.96
CA PHE A 152 4.80 14.64 0.35
C PHE A 152 4.72 14.50 -1.17
N LEU A 153 4.25 15.55 -1.80
CA LEU A 153 4.31 15.73 -3.25
C LEU A 153 5.13 16.99 -3.55
N GLN A 154 6.19 16.82 -4.31
CA GLN A 154 6.93 17.94 -4.88
C GLN A 154 6.41 18.19 -6.29
N SER A 155 5.87 19.38 -6.53
CA SER A 155 5.39 19.83 -7.84
C SER A 155 6.09 21.12 -8.18
N GLN A 156 6.84 21.13 -9.25
CA GLN A 156 7.73 22.23 -9.61
C GLN A 156 8.71 22.55 -8.45
N ASN A 157 8.62 23.72 -7.83
CA ASN A 157 9.46 24.15 -6.71
C ASN A 157 8.76 24.06 -5.34
N GLU A 158 7.53 23.56 -5.28
CA GLU A 158 6.76 23.45 -4.07
C GLU A 158 6.77 22.04 -3.52
N LEU A 159 7.06 21.87 -2.24
CA LEU A 159 6.88 20.61 -1.49
C LEU A 159 5.68 20.76 -0.58
N ILE A 160 4.59 20.07 -0.90
CA ILE A 160 3.39 20.01 -0.07
C ILE A 160 3.34 18.73 0.76
N ARG A 161 2.82 18.80 1.99
CA ARG A 161 2.45 17.64 2.76
C ARG A 161 1.16 17.06 2.13
N TYR A 162 1.26 15.85 1.61
CA TYR A 162 0.21 15.22 0.82
C TYR A 162 -0.72 14.37 1.67
N GLY A 163 -0.15 13.51 2.51
CA GLY A 163 -0.86 12.71 3.50
C GLY A 163 -0.56 13.18 4.92
N GLU A 164 -1.48 12.88 5.84
CA GLU A 164 -1.26 13.17 7.24
C GLU A 164 -0.04 12.41 7.81
N CYS A 165 0.52 12.93 8.89
CA CYS A 165 1.54 12.23 9.66
C CYS A 165 0.83 11.33 10.68
N ALA A 166 0.71 10.04 10.37
CA ALA A 166 -0.02 9.06 11.17
C ALA A 166 0.92 8.04 11.83
N LYS A 167 0.71 7.75 13.12
CA LYS A 167 1.39 6.62 13.77
C LYS A 167 0.91 5.31 13.16
N LEU A 168 1.79 4.30 13.04
CA LEU A 168 1.40 2.98 12.51
C LEU A 168 0.36 2.29 13.41
N SER A 169 0.38 2.56 14.71
CA SER A 169 -0.66 2.10 15.64
C SER A 169 -2.04 2.74 15.41
N GLY A 170 -2.17 3.69 14.50
CA GLY A 170 -3.43 4.35 14.11
C GLY A 170 -4.25 3.59 13.06
N TYR A 171 -3.74 2.50 12.50
CA TYR A 171 -4.52 1.63 11.62
C TYR A 171 -5.65 0.96 12.40
N SER A 172 -6.82 0.77 11.76
CA SER A 172 -8.00 0.16 12.38
C SER A 172 -7.73 -1.29 12.83
N TYR A 173 -7.09 -2.06 11.95
CA TYR A 173 -6.55 -3.38 12.24
C TYR A 173 -5.04 -3.32 12.15
N PHE A 174 -4.36 -3.73 13.22
CA PHE A 174 -2.91 -3.79 13.30
C PHE A 174 -2.47 -4.97 14.16
N TYR A 175 -1.21 -5.38 14.09
CA TYR A 175 -0.65 -6.50 14.81
C TYR A 175 -1.43 -7.81 14.59
N GLU A 176 -1.64 -8.59 15.63
CA GLU A 176 -2.30 -9.90 15.56
C GLU A 176 -3.71 -9.82 14.94
N LYS A 177 -4.49 -8.79 15.30
CA LYS A 177 -5.83 -8.57 14.71
C LYS A 177 -5.76 -8.45 13.19
N LEU A 178 -4.75 -7.76 12.66
CA LEU A 178 -4.54 -7.65 11.22
C LEU A 178 -4.12 -8.98 10.60
N LEU A 179 -3.17 -9.69 11.22
CA LEU A 179 -2.65 -10.95 10.68
C LEU A 179 -3.73 -12.04 10.63
N GLU A 180 -4.56 -12.15 11.67
CA GLU A 180 -5.68 -13.09 11.69
C GLU A 180 -6.72 -12.75 10.63
N TRP A 181 -7.01 -11.46 10.44
CA TRP A 181 -7.92 -11.02 9.39
C TRP A 181 -7.35 -11.31 7.99
N ILE A 182 -6.07 -11.03 7.73
CA ILE A 182 -5.41 -11.35 6.45
C ILE A 182 -5.48 -12.85 6.18
N LYS A 183 -5.12 -13.68 7.19
CA LYS A 183 -5.16 -15.14 7.09
C LYS A 183 -6.55 -15.64 6.72
N ASP A 184 -7.56 -15.12 7.39
CA ASP A 184 -8.96 -15.46 7.09
C ASP A 184 -9.31 -15.08 5.65
N ARG A 185 -9.02 -13.83 5.22
CA ARG A 185 -9.34 -13.38 3.86
C ARG A 185 -8.59 -14.17 2.78
N LEU A 186 -7.31 -14.47 2.96
CA LEU A 186 -6.54 -15.29 2.02
C LEU A 186 -7.16 -16.68 1.82
N ASN A 187 -7.83 -17.21 2.82
CA ASN A 187 -8.46 -18.52 2.80
C ASN A 187 -9.93 -18.52 2.38
N THR A 188 -10.65 -17.40 2.54
CA THR A 188 -12.12 -17.37 2.45
C THR A 188 -12.67 -16.31 1.51
N GLN A 189 -11.88 -15.28 1.12
CA GLN A 189 -12.38 -14.23 0.24
C GLN A 189 -12.71 -14.81 -1.15
N GLU A 190 -13.94 -14.66 -1.55
CA GLU A 190 -14.46 -15.12 -2.83
C GLU A 190 -14.41 -14.01 -3.89
N ASN A 191 -14.65 -14.41 -5.14
CA ASN A 191 -14.87 -13.48 -6.26
C ASN A 191 -16.23 -12.82 -6.12
N TYR A 192 -16.27 -11.67 -5.43
CA TYR A 192 -17.50 -10.94 -5.18
C TYR A 192 -17.31 -9.43 -5.33
N ALA A 193 -18.24 -8.77 -6.03
CA ALA A 193 -18.18 -7.34 -6.34
C ALA A 193 -16.79 -6.95 -6.90
N VAL A 194 -16.11 -6.00 -6.28
CA VAL A 194 -14.79 -5.49 -6.72
C VAL A 194 -13.60 -6.34 -6.24
N LEU A 195 -13.86 -7.45 -5.54
CA LEU A 195 -12.82 -8.31 -4.95
C LEU A 195 -12.65 -9.62 -5.76
N GLU A 196 -11.44 -10.18 -5.76
CA GLU A 196 -11.06 -11.45 -6.38
C GLU A 196 -11.10 -12.61 -5.38
N ASN A 197 -11.19 -13.84 -5.89
CA ASN A 197 -10.98 -15.07 -5.09
C ASN A 197 -9.49 -15.26 -4.80
N LEU A 198 -9.10 -15.13 -3.53
CA LEU A 198 -7.69 -15.18 -3.14
C LEU A 198 -7.15 -16.59 -3.05
N SER A 199 -7.97 -17.56 -2.65
CA SER A 199 -7.53 -18.98 -2.58
C SER A 199 -7.19 -19.53 -3.96
N ASP A 200 -7.92 -19.15 -4.99
CA ASP A 200 -7.61 -19.51 -6.38
C ASP A 200 -6.31 -18.84 -6.85
N ILE A 201 -6.08 -17.58 -6.47
CA ILE A 201 -4.82 -16.88 -6.77
C ILE A 201 -3.63 -17.60 -6.13
N LEU A 202 -3.72 -17.92 -4.84
CA LEU A 202 -2.64 -18.64 -4.14
C LEU A 202 -2.36 -19.99 -4.77
N LYS A 203 -3.40 -20.76 -5.12
CA LYS A 203 -3.29 -22.05 -5.78
C LYS A 203 -2.64 -21.95 -7.16
N ASN A 204 -3.09 -21.00 -7.99
CA ASN A 204 -2.57 -20.78 -9.34
C ASN A 204 -1.12 -20.27 -9.33
N ALA A 205 -0.73 -19.55 -8.28
CA ALA A 205 0.65 -19.14 -8.05
C ALA A 205 1.53 -20.23 -7.39
N ASN A 206 1.02 -21.43 -7.22
CA ASN A 206 1.69 -22.56 -6.59
C ASN A 206 2.13 -22.31 -5.14
N TYR A 207 1.29 -21.64 -4.36
CA TYR A 207 1.46 -21.38 -2.92
C TYR A 207 2.83 -20.77 -2.57
N PRO A 208 3.17 -19.57 -3.06
CA PRO A 208 4.44 -18.91 -2.74
C PRO A 208 4.56 -18.68 -1.23
N ASN A 209 5.77 -18.89 -0.70
CA ASN A 209 6.04 -18.72 0.73
C ASN A 209 6.36 -17.28 1.14
N GLU A 210 6.38 -16.34 0.21
CA GLU A 210 6.57 -14.91 0.47
C GLU A 210 5.48 -14.06 -0.17
N MET A 211 5.05 -13.02 0.55
CA MET A 211 4.22 -11.96 -0.02
C MET A 211 4.69 -10.58 0.43
N ILE A 212 4.41 -9.57 -0.40
CA ILE A 212 4.34 -8.18 0.01
C ILE A 212 2.86 -7.83 0.11
N ILE A 213 2.44 -7.32 1.27
CA ILE A 213 1.07 -6.86 1.47
C ILE A 213 1.08 -5.44 2.02
N THR A 214 0.37 -4.53 1.35
CA THR A 214 0.16 -3.16 1.83
C THR A 214 -1.06 -3.14 2.74
N ILE A 215 -1.00 -2.32 3.79
CA ILE A 215 -1.98 -2.42 4.88
C ILE A 215 -3.02 -1.29 4.89
N GLY A 216 -3.16 -0.59 3.77
CA GLY A 216 -4.14 0.46 3.55
C GLY A 216 -3.55 1.86 3.59
N ALA A 217 -4.09 2.75 2.76
CA ALA A 217 -3.62 4.12 2.65
C ALA A 217 -4.09 4.97 3.83
N THR A 218 -3.22 5.87 4.30
CA THR A 218 -3.56 6.88 5.30
C THR A 218 -4.34 8.04 4.69
N ARG A 219 -4.94 8.88 5.53
CA ARG A 219 -5.73 10.03 5.06
C ARG A 219 -4.87 11.07 4.36
N TYR A 220 -5.51 11.76 3.43
CA TYR A 220 -4.92 12.93 2.80
C TYR A 220 -5.05 14.18 3.67
N GLU A 221 -4.02 15.03 3.62
CA GLU A 221 -4.15 16.42 4.04
C GLU A 221 -5.04 17.18 3.05
N GLU A 222 -5.54 18.35 3.42
CA GLU A 222 -6.41 19.14 2.54
C GLU A 222 -5.75 19.44 1.18
N ALA A 223 -4.45 19.71 1.17
CA ALA A 223 -3.67 19.92 -0.05
C ALA A 223 -3.49 18.66 -0.92
N GLY A 224 -3.65 17.47 -0.35
CA GLY A 224 -3.56 16.18 -1.06
C GLY A 224 -4.90 15.71 -1.63
N LYS A 225 -6.03 16.16 -1.07
CA LYS A 225 -7.36 15.84 -1.57
C LYS A 225 -7.53 16.37 -3.00
N ASN A 226 -8.02 15.52 -3.90
CA ASN A 226 -8.22 15.89 -5.31
C ASN A 226 -6.95 16.40 -6.04
N ARG A 227 -5.76 16.16 -5.48
CA ARG A 227 -4.49 16.50 -6.12
C ARG A 227 -3.98 15.29 -6.89
N TYR A 228 -4.22 15.29 -8.21
CA TYR A 228 -3.79 14.24 -9.12
C TYR A 228 -2.38 14.47 -9.63
N LEU A 229 -1.66 13.36 -9.85
CA LEU A 229 -0.27 13.37 -10.30
C LEU A 229 -0.13 13.88 -11.73
N LYS A 230 0.96 14.60 -11.98
CA LYS A 230 1.32 15.16 -13.28
C LYS A 230 2.76 14.80 -13.62
N PRO A 231 3.13 14.73 -14.93
CA PRO A 231 4.52 14.53 -15.30
C PRO A 231 5.44 15.58 -14.66
N GLY A 232 6.56 15.11 -14.10
CA GLY A 232 7.51 15.95 -13.38
C GLY A 232 7.24 16.12 -11.88
N ASP A 233 6.09 15.67 -11.36
CA ASP A 233 5.87 15.58 -9.92
C ASP A 233 6.81 14.52 -9.30
N ILE A 234 7.14 14.69 -8.01
CA ILE A 234 7.89 13.70 -7.25
C ILE A 234 7.08 13.31 -6.02
N CYS A 235 6.76 12.03 -5.94
CA CYS A 235 6.09 11.42 -4.79
C CYS A 235 7.12 11.01 -3.75
N TYR A 236 6.89 11.39 -2.48
CA TYR A 236 7.64 10.87 -1.34
C TYR A 236 6.68 10.20 -0.37
N VAL A 237 7.03 8.98 0.02
CA VAL A 237 6.40 8.27 1.14
C VAL A 237 7.48 7.93 2.14
N VAL A 238 7.29 8.28 3.41
CA VAL A 238 8.33 8.18 4.44
C VAL A 238 7.77 7.57 5.70
N ALA A 239 8.36 6.45 6.13
CA ALA A 239 8.14 5.89 7.46
C ALA A 239 9.38 6.12 8.34
N PHE A 240 9.19 6.78 9.47
CA PHE A 240 10.28 7.22 10.34
C PHE A 240 9.98 6.96 11.81
N ASP A 241 11.04 6.72 12.58
CA ASP A 241 11.00 6.58 14.03
C ASP A 241 10.73 7.95 14.68
N HIS A 242 9.46 8.17 15.10
CA HIS A 242 9.03 9.44 15.70
C HIS A 242 9.56 9.69 17.11
N THR A 243 10.28 8.72 17.68
CA THR A 243 11.02 8.94 18.93
C THR A 243 12.41 9.57 18.69
N LYS A 244 12.90 9.50 17.43
CA LYS A 244 14.22 10.02 17.03
C LYS A 244 14.15 11.22 16.09
N PHE A 245 13.09 11.31 15.31
CA PHE A 245 12.87 12.36 14.31
C PHE A 245 11.53 13.02 14.50
N ASP A 246 11.46 14.32 14.40
CA ASP A 246 10.21 15.04 14.27
C ASP A 246 9.85 15.28 12.78
N LEU A 247 8.60 15.63 12.53
CA LEU A 247 8.10 15.90 11.18
C LEU A 247 8.86 17.03 10.48
N SER A 248 9.33 18.02 11.24
CA SER A 248 10.08 19.17 10.69
C SER A 248 11.44 18.75 10.18
N SER A 249 12.17 17.88 10.89
CA SER A 249 13.45 17.34 10.46
C SER A 249 13.33 16.50 9.18
N ILE A 250 12.30 15.66 9.09
CA ILE A 250 11.99 14.87 7.86
C ILE A 250 11.67 15.82 6.69
N THR A 251 10.80 16.82 6.92
CA THR A 251 10.42 17.80 5.89
C THR A 251 11.64 18.55 5.37
N ASN A 252 12.51 19.03 6.27
CA ASN A 252 13.71 19.76 5.92
C ASN A 252 14.72 18.90 5.17
N ALA A 253 14.87 17.63 5.57
CA ALA A 253 15.74 16.70 4.86
C ALA A 253 15.29 16.50 3.40
N ILE A 254 13.98 16.32 3.15
CA ILE A 254 13.45 16.21 1.80
C ILE A 254 13.67 17.50 1.01
N LYS A 255 13.33 18.68 1.57
CA LYS A 255 13.51 19.98 0.92
C LYS A 255 14.95 20.26 0.50
N ASN A 256 15.90 19.85 1.34
CA ASN A 256 17.33 20.09 1.11
C ASN A 256 18.02 18.97 0.33
N GLY A 257 17.29 17.90 -0.04
CA GLY A 257 17.87 16.70 -0.66
C GLY A 257 18.88 15.97 0.25
N SER A 258 18.75 16.12 1.57
CA SER A 258 19.65 15.51 2.54
C SER A 258 19.39 14.01 2.65
N LYS A 259 20.47 13.22 2.78
CA LYS A 259 20.34 11.76 2.96
C LYS A 259 19.77 11.45 4.35
N LEU A 260 18.70 10.69 4.39
CA LEU A 260 18.15 10.14 5.62
C LEU A 260 18.85 8.81 5.98
N PRO A 261 18.94 8.46 7.28
CA PRO A 261 19.58 7.21 7.71
C PRO A 261 18.74 6.00 7.29
N SER A 262 19.36 4.82 7.26
CA SER A 262 18.70 3.55 6.87
C SER A 262 17.54 3.13 7.80
N SER A 263 17.48 3.70 9.01
CA SER A 263 16.34 3.54 9.93
C SER A 263 15.09 4.35 9.52
N VAL A 264 15.17 5.15 8.46
CA VAL A 264 14.02 5.81 7.85
C VAL A 264 13.74 5.10 6.52
N SER A 265 12.55 4.53 6.38
CA SER A 265 12.13 3.98 5.09
C SER A 265 11.60 5.12 4.23
N ILE A 266 12.22 5.33 3.09
CA ILE A 266 11.83 6.38 2.15
C ILE A 266 11.69 5.82 0.73
N LEU A 267 10.54 6.10 0.13
CA LEU A 267 10.31 5.95 -1.29
C LEU A 267 10.32 7.32 -1.94
N ARG A 268 11.01 7.45 -3.07
CA ARG A 268 10.99 8.63 -3.93
C ARG A 268 10.74 8.18 -5.36
N GLN A 269 9.58 8.51 -5.92
CA GLN A 269 9.25 8.22 -7.32
C GLN A 269 9.03 9.52 -8.09
N GLU A 270 9.65 9.63 -9.25
CA GLU A 270 9.40 10.69 -10.23
C GLU A 270 8.27 10.26 -11.18
N VAL A 271 7.29 11.12 -11.37
CA VAL A 271 6.14 10.88 -12.25
C VAL A 271 6.48 11.21 -13.71
N ARG A 272 6.26 10.27 -14.61
CA ARG A 272 6.55 10.38 -16.06
C ARG A 272 5.37 10.07 -16.93
#